data_ec66c33de5839d3e3686d0f12dee02da
#
_entry.id   ec66c33de5839d3e3686d0f12dee02da
#
_cell.length_a   1.000
_cell.length_b   1.000
_cell.length_c   1.000
_cell.angle_alpha   90.00
_cell.angle_beta   90.00
_cell.angle_gamma   90.00
#
_symmetry.space_group_name_H-M   'P 1'
#
loop_
_entity.id
_entity.type
_entity.pdbx_description
1 polymer ?
#
loop_
_entity_poly.entity_id
_entity_poly.type
_entity_poly.pdbx_seq_one_letter_code
_entity_poly.pdbx_strand_id
1 'polypeptide(L)'
;MSSDPITGVFNDGYISEAYEAYRRDSTSVDESWRQFFRFAESLSGAAPSPAPGQPPSTGQLDPAFLREIAAAAELVDAIRSYGHMAVPLDPLGTPPGGTPELTPEFHGLSEEHLASIPGIALGASGGSAADVVARLRELYSSKIGFEISHVGGIEEREWLREQIESGRLHAPLSEEEKKAVLQRLTEVDGLERFLGRAYQGYKRFSIEGSDILVPMLDVAIESAAAHGTREINLAMAHRGRINVLAHTLSKPYATIFEEFEGKHATTNAVSETGDVKYHLGANGKRKVASGDEVEIVLIPNPSHLEIVNPVLEGVARARQVIAGNGERDEAAVLPICVHGDAAFPGEGVVAETLNLSGLTAFRTGGTLHIIVNNQVGFTTDPIDARSTRYASDLAKGFEVPIVHVNADDAESCVHIVRLAIEYRAKFGKDFLIDVVGYRRHGHNETDEPAFTQPILYKKIRSHPSPREVWGSRLVAEGVVTEEQVKQIDADAAANFDRILTAMKAGEIHSPEYNPAKAAEADQS
;
A
#
# COMPACT_ATOMS: atom_id res chain seq x y z
N MET A 1 -25.40 -48.35 -23.06
CA MET A 1 -24.27 -47.69 -22.41
C MET A 1 -24.16 -46.30 -23.03
N SER A 2 -24.84 -45.34 -22.45
CA SER A 2 -24.80 -43.93 -22.87
C SER A 2 -23.85 -43.25 -21.93
N SER A 3 -22.69 -42.84 -22.42
CA SER A 3 -21.71 -42.02 -21.68
C SER A 3 -22.24 -40.60 -21.68
N ASP A 4 -22.65 -40.13 -20.53
CA ASP A 4 -23.03 -38.74 -20.29
C ASP A 4 -21.83 -37.81 -20.43
N PRO A 5 -21.87 -36.74 -21.21
CA PRO A 5 -20.68 -35.89 -21.49
C PRO A 5 -20.27 -34.94 -20.35
N ILE A 6 -20.87 -35.03 -19.18
CA ILE A 6 -20.61 -34.15 -18.01
C ILE A 6 -19.58 -34.74 -17.03
N THR A 7 -19.21 -36.02 -17.17
CA THR A 7 -18.28 -36.70 -16.26
C THR A 7 -16.79 -36.39 -16.48
N GLY A 8 -16.44 -35.38 -17.30
CA GLY A 8 -15.04 -35.03 -17.61
C GLY A 8 -14.40 -33.93 -16.77
N VAL A 9 -15.16 -33.14 -16.01
CA VAL A 9 -14.66 -31.95 -15.32
C VAL A 9 -14.69 -32.08 -13.80
N PHE A 10 -15.58 -32.88 -13.22
CA PHE A 10 -15.58 -33.18 -11.79
C PHE A 10 -15.49 -34.69 -11.59
N ASN A 11 -14.63 -35.10 -10.70
CA ASN A 11 -14.42 -36.51 -10.35
C ASN A 11 -15.58 -36.96 -9.45
N ASP A 12 -16.76 -37.23 -10.04
CA ASP A 12 -17.99 -37.69 -9.34
C ASP A 12 -17.71 -38.85 -8.38
N GLY A 13 -16.75 -39.71 -8.74
CA GLY A 13 -16.27 -40.77 -7.87
C GLY A 13 -15.64 -40.26 -6.58
N TYR A 14 -14.86 -39.22 -6.64
CA TYR A 14 -14.19 -38.64 -5.47
C TYR A 14 -15.19 -37.99 -4.50
N ILE A 15 -16.14 -37.22 -5.02
CA ILE A 15 -17.16 -36.55 -4.18
C ILE A 15 -18.06 -37.60 -3.52
N SER A 16 -18.48 -38.63 -4.25
CA SER A 16 -19.27 -39.74 -3.70
C SER A 16 -18.50 -40.52 -2.63
N GLU A 17 -17.21 -40.78 -2.85
CA GLU A 17 -16.36 -41.48 -1.90
C GLU A 17 -16.12 -40.64 -0.63
N ALA A 18 -15.86 -39.33 -0.78
CA ALA A 18 -15.73 -38.39 0.32
C ALA A 18 -17.03 -38.26 1.14
N TYR A 19 -18.19 -38.25 0.48
CA TYR A 19 -19.51 -38.23 1.17
C TYR A 19 -19.77 -39.53 1.91
N GLU A 20 -19.45 -40.68 1.34
CA GLU A 20 -19.57 -41.95 2.03
C GLU A 20 -18.63 -42.09 3.22
N ALA A 21 -17.41 -41.53 3.11
CA ALA A 21 -16.46 -41.43 4.24
C ALA A 21 -17.05 -40.53 5.35
N TYR A 22 -17.52 -39.34 5.01
CA TYR A 22 -18.18 -38.41 5.93
C TYR A 22 -19.40 -39.05 6.63
N ARG A 23 -20.24 -39.79 5.92
CA ARG A 23 -21.38 -40.48 6.51
C ARG A 23 -20.99 -41.59 7.48
N ARG A 24 -19.85 -42.26 7.25
CA ARG A 24 -19.34 -43.26 8.16
C ARG A 24 -18.68 -42.68 9.40
N ASP A 25 -17.90 -41.63 9.19
CA ASP A 25 -17.25 -40.87 10.25
C ASP A 25 -17.02 -39.43 9.75
N SER A 26 -17.75 -38.47 10.32
CA SER A 26 -17.66 -37.06 9.90
C SER A 26 -16.26 -36.44 10.11
N THR A 27 -15.39 -37.07 10.92
CA THR A 27 -14.03 -36.61 11.12
C THR A 27 -13.03 -37.15 10.09
N SER A 28 -13.46 -38.09 9.24
CA SER A 28 -12.61 -38.71 8.20
C SER A 28 -12.37 -37.84 6.98
N VAL A 29 -13.06 -36.71 6.86
CA VAL A 29 -12.89 -35.71 5.80
C VAL A 29 -12.46 -34.38 6.41
N ASP A 30 -11.81 -33.51 5.61
CA ASP A 30 -11.41 -32.18 6.06
C ASP A 30 -12.60 -31.26 6.39
N GLU A 31 -12.32 -30.13 7.05
CA GLU A 31 -13.38 -29.23 7.54
C GLU A 31 -14.23 -28.66 6.40
N SER A 32 -13.63 -28.38 5.23
CA SER A 32 -14.35 -27.83 4.08
C SER A 32 -15.39 -28.82 3.55
N TRP A 33 -15.02 -30.10 3.44
CA TRP A 33 -15.94 -31.18 3.08
C TRP A 33 -17.00 -31.42 4.16
N ARG A 34 -16.64 -31.31 5.44
CA ARG A 34 -17.62 -31.41 6.53
C ARG A 34 -18.68 -30.32 6.47
N GLN A 35 -18.26 -29.08 6.24
CA GLN A 35 -19.18 -27.95 6.09
C GLN A 35 -20.06 -28.11 4.87
N PHE A 36 -19.48 -28.49 3.73
CA PHE A 36 -20.22 -28.75 2.50
C PHE A 36 -21.28 -29.85 2.68
N PHE A 37 -20.93 -30.98 3.28
CA PHE A 37 -21.87 -32.07 3.47
C PHE A 37 -22.93 -31.78 4.52
N ARG A 38 -22.62 -31.10 5.62
CA ARG A 38 -23.62 -30.61 6.59
C ARG A 38 -24.62 -29.66 5.93
N PHE A 39 -24.16 -28.79 5.08
CA PHE A 39 -25.00 -27.88 4.32
C PHE A 39 -25.89 -28.63 3.35
N ALA A 40 -25.36 -29.57 2.57
CA ALA A 40 -26.12 -30.40 1.66
C ALA A 40 -27.22 -31.20 2.40
N GLU A 41 -26.92 -31.72 3.59
CA GLU A 41 -27.90 -32.40 4.43
C GLU A 41 -28.95 -31.42 5.00
N SER A 42 -28.62 -30.19 5.33
CA SER A 42 -29.55 -29.18 5.81
C SER A 42 -30.57 -28.73 4.75
N LEU A 43 -30.13 -28.69 3.48
CA LEU A 43 -31.01 -28.37 2.34
C LEU A 43 -32.00 -29.49 2.02
N SER A 44 -31.71 -30.74 2.41
CA SER A 44 -32.60 -31.87 2.18
C SER A 44 -33.85 -31.88 3.07
N GLY A 45 -34.02 -30.85 3.93
CA GLY A 45 -35.23 -30.64 4.77
C GLY A 45 -35.50 -31.77 5.76
N ALA A 46 -35.61 -31.43 7.04
CA ALA A 46 -36.04 -32.40 8.06
C ALA A 46 -37.45 -32.90 7.76
N ALA A 47 -37.58 -33.97 6.98
CA ALA A 47 -38.79 -34.78 6.95
C ALA A 47 -38.96 -35.48 8.30
N PRO A 48 -40.21 -35.67 8.79
CA PRO A 48 -40.43 -36.39 10.03
C PRO A 48 -39.89 -37.82 9.94
N SER A 49 -39.31 -38.31 11.04
CA SER A 49 -38.67 -39.62 11.15
C SER A 49 -39.46 -40.69 10.40
N PRO A 50 -38.87 -41.40 9.43
CA PRO A 50 -39.54 -42.48 8.74
C PRO A 50 -39.78 -43.65 9.71
N ALA A 51 -40.87 -44.37 9.48
CA ALA A 51 -41.17 -45.61 10.20
C ALA A 51 -40.05 -46.64 9.98
N PRO A 52 -39.77 -47.54 10.96
CA PRO A 52 -38.66 -48.49 10.85
C PRO A 52 -38.81 -49.37 9.62
N GLY A 53 -37.88 -49.28 8.66
CA GLY A 53 -37.81 -50.15 7.51
C GLY A 53 -37.80 -49.48 6.13
N GLN A 54 -37.96 -48.14 6.00
CA GLN A 54 -37.75 -47.43 4.74
C GLN A 54 -36.38 -46.75 4.71
N PRO A 55 -35.57 -46.90 3.64
CA PRO A 55 -34.38 -46.09 3.48
C PRO A 55 -34.80 -44.60 3.42
N PRO A 56 -34.02 -43.68 4.02
CA PRO A 56 -34.32 -42.26 3.93
C PRO A 56 -34.41 -41.87 2.45
N SER A 57 -35.50 -41.20 2.07
CA SER A 57 -35.58 -40.56 0.76
C SER A 57 -34.49 -39.48 0.74
N THR A 58 -33.40 -39.72 0.04
CA THR A 58 -32.44 -38.68 -0.32
C THR A 58 -33.23 -37.72 -1.22
N GLY A 59 -33.62 -36.56 -0.67
CA GLY A 59 -34.10 -35.47 -1.51
C GLY A 59 -32.97 -35.24 -2.51
N GLN A 60 -33.21 -35.55 -3.77
CA GLN A 60 -32.23 -35.28 -4.82
C GLN A 60 -32.06 -33.76 -4.85
N LEU A 61 -30.90 -33.27 -4.43
CA LEU A 61 -30.52 -31.87 -4.67
C LEU A 61 -30.58 -31.65 -6.18
N ASP A 62 -31.25 -30.59 -6.61
CA ASP A 62 -31.33 -30.26 -8.02
C ASP A 62 -29.91 -30.04 -8.57
N PRO A 63 -29.42 -30.83 -9.52
CA PRO A 63 -28.09 -30.69 -10.08
C PRO A 63 -27.86 -29.32 -10.74
N ALA A 64 -28.93 -28.63 -11.18
CA ALA A 64 -28.83 -27.27 -11.71
C ALA A 64 -28.51 -26.29 -10.59
N PHE A 65 -29.21 -26.36 -9.47
CA PHE A 65 -28.99 -25.51 -8.31
C PHE A 65 -27.59 -25.71 -7.70
N LEU A 66 -27.07 -26.95 -7.68
CA LEU A 66 -25.70 -27.22 -7.24
C LEU A 66 -24.64 -26.57 -8.16
N ARG A 67 -24.88 -26.56 -9.48
CA ARG A 67 -24.02 -25.87 -10.43
C ARG A 67 -24.06 -24.36 -10.22
N GLU A 68 -25.22 -23.78 -9.93
CA GLU A 68 -25.32 -22.35 -9.60
C GLU A 68 -24.56 -21.98 -8.33
N ILE A 69 -24.61 -22.80 -7.28
CA ILE A 69 -23.81 -22.60 -6.06
C ILE A 69 -22.31 -22.67 -6.38
N ALA A 70 -21.86 -23.65 -7.16
CA ALA A 70 -20.45 -23.76 -7.56
C ALA A 70 -20.00 -22.53 -8.37
N ALA A 71 -20.79 -22.10 -9.32
CA ALA A 71 -20.54 -20.90 -10.12
C ALA A 71 -20.52 -19.61 -9.27
N ALA A 72 -21.38 -19.52 -8.25
CA ALA A 72 -21.38 -18.40 -7.31
C ALA A 72 -20.11 -18.41 -6.42
N ALA A 73 -19.63 -19.59 -6.04
CA ALA A 73 -18.36 -19.72 -5.31
C ALA A 73 -17.16 -19.31 -6.20
N GLU A 74 -17.16 -19.67 -7.49
CA GLU A 74 -16.15 -19.22 -8.45
C GLU A 74 -16.16 -17.69 -8.63
N LEU A 75 -17.35 -17.07 -8.70
CA LEU A 75 -17.46 -15.61 -8.76
C LEU A 75 -16.91 -14.95 -7.49
N VAL A 76 -17.19 -15.50 -6.31
CA VAL A 76 -16.63 -15.01 -5.03
C VAL A 76 -15.11 -15.09 -5.03
N ASP A 77 -14.55 -16.20 -5.50
CA ASP A 77 -13.08 -16.36 -5.60
C ASP A 77 -12.48 -15.43 -6.65
N ALA A 78 -13.16 -15.22 -7.77
CA ALA A 78 -12.76 -14.25 -8.79
C ALA A 78 -12.74 -12.81 -8.23
N ILE A 79 -13.72 -12.40 -7.43
CA ILE A 79 -13.75 -11.08 -6.80
C ILE A 79 -12.57 -10.92 -5.83
N ARG A 80 -12.26 -11.94 -5.03
CA ARG A 80 -11.10 -11.93 -4.11
C ARG A 80 -9.76 -11.86 -4.85
N SER A 81 -9.67 -12.53 -5.99
CA SER A 81 -8.43 -12.65 -6.77
C SER A 81 -8.21 -11.49 -7.74
N TYR A 82 -9.27 -11.00 -8.38
CA TYR A 82 -9.22 -10.04 -9.47
C TYR A 82 -9.97 -8.73 -9.19
N GLY A 83 -10.58 -8.57 -8.01
CA GLY A 83 -11.31 -7.36 -7.62
C GLY A 83 -10.50 -6.08 -7.77
N HIS A 84 -9.19 -6.13 -7.52
CA HIS A 84 -8.25 -5.03 -7.71
C HIS A 84 -8.30 -4.43 -9.13
N MET A 85 -8.67 -5.22 -10.15
CA MET A 85 -8.73 -4.77 -11.55
C MET A 85 -9.91 -3.84 -11.82
N ALA A 86 -10.90 -3.78 -10.93
CA ALA A 86 -12.05 -2.90 -11.02
C ALA A 86 -11.94 -1.65 -10.13
N VAL A 87 -10.88 -1.52 -9.34
CA VAL A 87 -10.68 -0.36 -8.45
C VAL A 87 -10.25 0.89 -9.25
N PRO A 88 -10.88 2.06 -9.05
CA PRO A 88 -10.51 3.32 -9.69
C PRO A 88 -9.27 3.93 -9.01
N LEU A 89 -8.10 3.40 -9.33
CA LEU A 89 -6.83 3.78 -8.70
C LEU A 89 -6.26 5.10 -9.21
N ASP A 90 -6.54 5.49 -10.48
CA ASP A 90 -5.96 6.69 -11.07
C ASP A 90 -6.67 7.97 -10.61
N PRO A 91 -5.99 8.88 -9.86
CA PRO A 91 -6.56 10.16 -9.46
C PRO A 91 -6.98 11.04 -10.64
N LEU A 92 -6.38 10.84 -11.82
CA LEU A 92 -6.71 11.59 -13.03
C LEU A 92 -7.94 11.03 -13.79
N GLY A 93 -8.63 10.04 -13.19
CA GLY A 93 -9.90 9.54 -13.66
C GLY A 93 -9.84 8.58 -14.86
N THR A 94 -8.71 7.91 -15.07
CA THR A 94 -8.69 6.80 -16.02
C THR A 94 -9.53 5.65 -15.45
N PRO A 95 -10.56 5.16 -16.19
CA PRO A 95 -11.41 4.10 -15.68
C PRO A 95 -10.61 2.79 -15.52
N PRO A 96 -10.95 1.97 -14.50
CA PRO A 96 -10.34 0.67 -14.34
C PRO A 96 -10.65 -0.24 -15.53
N GLY A 97 -9.70 -1.09 -15.90
CA GLY A 97 -9.88 -2.00 -17.03
C GLY A 97 -10.87 -3.12 -16.75
N GLY A 98 -11.07 -3.49 -15.49
CA GLY A 98 -11.90 -4.64 -15.11
C GLY A 98 -11.40 -5.97 -15.71
N THR A 99 -12.23 -7.00 -15.54
CA THR A 99 -12.08 -8.29 -16.21
C THR A 99 -13.45 -8.99 -16.26
N PRO A 100 -13.74 -9.80 -17.29
CA PRO A 100 -15.02 -10.52 -17.40
C PRO A 100 -15.33 -11.40 -16.19
N GLU A 101 -14.32 -12.00 -15.56
CA GLU A 101 -14.46 -12.89 -14.41
C GLU A 101 -15.13 -12.23 -13.19
N LEU A 102 -15.24 -10.90 -13.16
CA LEU A 102 -15.94 -10.18 -12.09
C LEU A 102 -17.45 -10.07 -12.32
N THR A 103 -17.96 -10.58 -13.44
CA THR A 103 -19.38 -10.51 -13.80
C THR A 103 -20.08 -11.85 -13.56
N PRO A 104 -21.33 -11.86 -13.05
CA PRO A 104 -22.09 -13.11 -12.89
C PRO A 104 -22.27 -13.86 -14.20
N GLU A 105 -22.46 -13.13 -15.31
CA GLU A 105 -22.70 -13.68 -16.64
C GLU A 105 -21.54 -14.53 -17.14
N PHE A 106 -20.29 -14.19 -16.80
CA PHE A 106 -19.12 -14.99 -17.14
C PHE A 106 -19.20 -16.41 -16.53
N HIS A 107 -19.77 -16.51 -15.33
CA HIS A 107 -19.98 -17.78 -14.62
C HIS A 107 -21.31 -18.43 -14.94
N GLY A 108 -22.05 -17.92 -15.94
CA GLY A 108 -23.38 -18.45 -16.32
C GLY A 108 -24.50 -18.15 -15.31
N LEU A 109 -24.29 -17.14 -14.44
CA LEU A 109 -25.23 -16.69 -13.42
C LEU A 109 -26.00 -15.44 -13.87
N SER A 110 -27.19 -15.26 -13.33
CA SER A 110 -27.96 -14.01 -13.35
C SER A 110 -28.06 -13.44 -11.93
N GLU A 111 -28.48 -12.19 -11.79
CA GLU A 111 -28.80 -11.60 -10.49
C GLU A 111 -29.93 -12.37 -9.77
N GLU A 112 -30.89 -12.97 -10.52
CA GLU A 112 -31.95 -13.80 -9.96
C GLU A 112 -31.39 -15.11 -9.37
N HIS A 113 -30.41 -15.74 -10.05
CA HIS A 113 -29.72 -16.93 -9.52
C HIS A 113 -29.00 -16.57 -8.21
N LEU A 114 -28.25 -15.47 -8.18
CA LEU A 114 -27.56 -15.02 -6.96
C LEU A 114 -28.52 -14.70 -5.81
N ALA A 115 -29.67 -14.11 -6.09
CA ALA A 115 -30.70 -13.82 -5.09
C ALA A 115 -31.34 -15.09 -4.53
N SER A 116 -31.43 -16.18 -5.32
CA SER A 116 -32.04 -17.46 -4.93
C SER A 116 -31.10 -18.33 -4.06
N ILE A 117 -29.79 -18.15 -4.18
CA ILE A 117 -28.80 -18.94 -3.44
C ILE A 117 -28.68 -18.37 -2.02
N PRO A 118 -28.88 -19.17 -0.96
CA PRO A 118 -28.65 -18.71 0.42
C PRO A 118 -27.20 -18.34 0.65
N GLY A 119 -26.92 -17.20 1.32
CA GLY A 119 -25.57 -16.72 1.60
C GLY A 119 -24.71 -17.70 2.42
N ILE A 120 -25.35 -18.56 3.21
CA ILE A 120 -24.66 -19.62 3.97
C ILE A 120 -23.91 -20.60 3.06
N ALA A 121 -24.36 -20.77 1.82
CA ALA A 121 -23.67 -21.61 0.83
C ALA A 121 -22.28 -21.05 0.45
N LEU A 122 -22.07 -19.74 0.66
CA LEU A 122 -20.82 -19.03 0.40
C LEU A 122 -20.10 -18.63 1.70
N GLY A 123 -20.49 -19.23 2.84
CA GLY A 123 -19.85 -19.01 4.14
C GLY A 123 -20.35 -17.79 4.92
N ALA A 124 -21.41 -17.10 4.46
CA ALA A 124 -22.00 -16.00 5.21
C ALA A 124 -22.92 -16.50 6.33
N SER A 125 -23.15 -15.67 7.34
CA SER A 125 -24.08 -16.00 8.45
C SER A 125 -25.55 -15.88 8.09
N GLY A 126 -25.89 -15.32 6.92
CA GLY A 126 -27.26 -15.10 6.44
C GLY A 126 -27.30 -14.34 5.12
N GLY A 127 -28.48 -13.94 4.68
CA GLY A 127 -28.67 -13.26 3.39
C GLY A 127 -28.62 -14.20 2.19
N SER A 128 -28.44 -13.64 1.01
CA SER A 128 -28.29 -14.31 -0.27
C SER A 128 -26.87 -14.26 -0.81
N ALA A 129 -26.55 -15.03 -1.85
CA ALA A 129 -25.30 -14.90 -2.57
C ALA A 129 -25.13 -13.51 -3.20
N ALA A 130 -26.24 -12.86 -3.61
CA ALA A 130 -26.20 -11.48 -4.10
C ALA A 130 -25.67 -10.51 -3.02
N ASP A 131 -26.10 -10.67 -1.76
CA ASP A 131 -25.60 -9.84 -0.64
C ASP A 131 -24.11 -10.08 -0.38
N VAL A 132 -23.67 -11.35 -0.46
CA VAL A 132 -22.24 -11.70 -0.32
C VAL A 132 -21.41 -11.07 -1.43
N VAL A 133 -21.84 -11.20 -2.69
CA VAL A 133 -21.16 -10.61 -3.85
C VAL A 133 -21.10 -9.10 -3.75
N ALA A 134 -22.21 -8.44 -3.37
CA ALA A 134 -22.24 -6.98 -3.19
C ALA A 134 -21.25 -6.55 -2.10
N ARG A 135 -21.22 -7.24 -0.97
CA ARG A 135 -20.28 -6.95 0.13
C ARG A 135 -18.83 -7.14 -0.28
N LEU A 136 -18.50 -8.23 -0.99
CA LEU A 136 -17.13 -8.47 -1.45
C LEU A 136 -16.70 -7.45 -2.51
N ARG A 137 -17.59 -7.04 -3.42
CA ARG A 137 -17.29 -5.95 -4.37
C ARG A 137 -16.99 -4.64 -3.65
N GLU A 138 -17.74 -4.31 -2.60
CA GLU A 138 -17.44 -3.13 -1.77
C GLU A 138 -16.03 -3.20 -1.18
N LEU A 139 -15.60 -4.37 -0.70
CA LEU A 139 -14.32 -4.56 -0.03
C LEU A 139 -13.13 -4.66 -1.00
N TYR A 140 -13.29 -5.37 -2.13
CA TYR A 140 -12.19 -5.71 -3.04
C TYR A 140 -12.15 -4.90 -4.34
N SER A 141 -13.22 -4.14 -4.66
CA SER A 141 -13.35 -3.49 -5.97
C SER A 141 -13.74 -2.01 -5.90
N SER A 142 -13.75 -1.37 -4.71
CA SER A 142 -14.21 0.01 -4.57
C SER A 142 -13.09 1.05 -4.44
N LYS A 143 -12.23 0.93 -3.42
CA LYS A 143 -11.23 1.94 -3.08
C LYS A 143 -9.81 1.40 -3.02
N ILE A 144 -9.65 0.16 -2.61
CA ILE A 144 -8.37 -0.49 -2.35
C ILE A 144 -8.27 -1.73 -3.21
N GLY A 145 -7.18 -1.87 -3.95
CA GLY A 145 -6.88 -3.05 -4.76
C GLY A 145 -5.98 -4.01 -3.99
N PHE A 146 -6.46 -5.23 -3.73
CA PHE A 146 -5.70 -6.23 -2.99
C PHE A 146 -5.22 -7.34 -3.93
N GLU A 147 -3.93 -7.61 -3.94
CA GLU A 147 -3.32 -8.75 -4.62
C GLU A 147 -2.64 -9.63 -3.57
N ILE A 148 -3.34 -10.64 -3.10
CA ILE A 148 -2.89 -11.55 -2.03
C ILE A 148 -2.97 -13.03 -2.43
N SER A 149 -3.58 -13.36 -3.56
CA SER A 149 -3.81 -14.75 -3.99
C SER A 149 -2.51 -15.51 -4.31
N HIS A 150 -1.43 -14.77 -4.64
CA HIS A 150 -0.10 -15.33 -4.93
C HIS A 150 0.73 -15.61 -3.67
N VAL A 151 0.28 -15.18 -2.49
CA VAL A 151 0.99 -15.45 -1.22
C VAL A 151 0.87 -16.93 -0.89
N GLY A 152 2.00 -17.64 -0.78
CA GLY A 152 2.02 -19.11 -0.60
C GLY A 152 1.57 -19.56 0.79
N GLY A 153 1.81 -18.76 1.84
CA GLY A 153 1.46 -19.09 3.21
C GLY A 153 -0.05 -19.07 3.46
N ILE A 154 -0.64 -20.21 3.85
CA ILE A 154 -2.08 -20.31 4.13
C ILE A 154 -2.48 -19.38 5.27
N GLU A 155 -1.75 -19.41 6.40
CA GLU A 155 -2.03 -18.56 7.57
C GLU A 155 -1.97 -17.07 7.22
N GLU A 156 -1.02 -16.66 6.37
CA GLU A 156 -0.87 -15.29 5.90
C GLU A 156 -2.05 -14.84 5.05
N ARG A 157 -2.45 -15.67 4.06
CA ARG A 157 -3.62 -15.36 3.20
C ARG A 157 -4.91 -15.30 4.00
N GLU A 158 -5.14 -16.23 4.92
CA GLU A 158 -6.33 -16.26 5.76
C GLU A 158 -6.37 -15.03 6.66
N TRP A 159 -5.26 -14.67 7.29
CA TRP A 159 -5.19 -13.47 8.11
C TRP A 159 -5.46 -12.20 7.28
N LEU A 160 -4.82 -12.05 6.10
CA LEU A 160 -5.06 -10.91 5.22
C LEU A 160 -6.53 -10.84 4.79
N ARG A 161 -7.12 -11.98 4.41
CA ARG A 161 -8.54 -12.06 4.06
C ARG A 161 -9.44 -11.66 5.22
N GLU A 162 -9.15 -12.11 6.43
CA GLU A 162 -9.87 -11.70 7.64
C GLU A 162 -9.79 -10.19 7.86
N GLN A 163 -8.61 -9.59 7.74
CA GLN A 163 -8.45 -8.14 7.88
C GLN A 163 -9.27 -7.37 6.85
N ILE A 164 -9.28 -7.81 5.59
CA ILE A 164 -10.04 -7.18 4.50
C ILE A 164 -11.55 -7.36 4.74
N GLU A 165 -12.00 -8.60 4.97
CA GLU A 165 -13.41 -8.94 5.05
C GLU A 165 -14.08 -8.48 6.36
N SER A 166 -13.31 -8.15 7.40
CA SER A 166 -13.81 -7.44 8.59
C SER A 166 -14.40 -6.06 8.26
N GLY A 167 -13.97 -5.44 7.14
CA GLY A 167 -14.39 -4.10 6.72
C GLY A 167 -13.66 -2.97 7.45
N ARG A 168 -12.74 -3.26 8.37
CA ARG A 168 -12.01 -2.24 9.16
C ARG A 168 -11.18 -1.28 8.30
N LEU A 169 -10.73 -1.75 7.13
CA LEU A 169 -9.93 -0.96 6.21
C LEU A 169 -10.74 0.11 5.44
N HIS A 170 -12.06 0.05 5.54
CA HIS A 170 -13.00 1.02 4.98
C HIS A 170 -13.68 1.87 6.06
N ALA A 171 -13.32 1.66 7.34
CA ALA A 171 -13.84 2.46 8.43
C ALA A 171 -13.34 3.91 8.35
N PRO A 172 -14.16 4.92 8.72
CA PRO A 172 -13.69 6.30 8.75
C PRO A 172 -12.59 6.48 9.82
N LEU A 173 -11.60 7.32 9.51
CA LEU A 173 -10.63 7.79 10.50
C LEU A 173 -11.33 8.67 11.54
N SER A 174 -10.75 8.79 12.75
CA SER A 174 -11.19 9.76 13.73
C SER A 174 -11.03 11.21 13.23
N GLU A 175 -11.76 12.16 13.79
CA GLU A 175 -11.63 13.56 13.41
C GLU A 175 -10.23 14.11 13.65
N GLU A 176 -9.58 13.68 14.74
CA GLU A 176 -8.21 14.05 15.08
C GLU A 176 -7.23 13.57 14.02
N GLU A 177 -7.35 12.31 13.60
CA GLU A 177 -6.51 11.74 12.54
C GLU A 177 -6.75 12.44 11.21
N LYS A 178 -8.00 12.71 10.85
CA LYS A 178 -8.37 13.46 9.64
C LYS A 178 -7.74 14.84 9.61
N LYS A 179 -7.79 15.57 10.72
CA LYS A 179 -7.18 16.90 10.87
C LYS A 179 -5.65 16.83 10.84
N ALA A 180 -5.05 15.82 11.46
CA ALA A 180 -3.59 15.60 11.43
C ALA A 180 -3.08 15.35 10.00
N VAL A 181 -3.79 14.53 9.22
CA VAL A 181 -3.47 14.31 7.80
C VAL A 181 -3.61 15.59 6.99
N LEU A 182 -4.66 16.40 7.20
CA LEU A 182 -4.84 17.69 6.53
C LEU A 182 -3.69 18.65 6.86
N GLN A 183 -3.32 18.74 8.13
CA GLN A 183 -2.19 19.58 8.56
C GLN A 183 -0.91 19.16 7.85
N ARG A 184 -0.59 17.87 7.83
CA ARG A 184 0.63 17.37 7.20
C ARG A 184 0.63 17.58 5.68
N LEU A 185 -0.47 17.29 4.99
CA LEU A 185 -0.61 17.57 3.56
C LEU A 185 -0.46 19.06 3.26
N THR A 186 -0.95 19.94 4.14
CA THR A 186 -0.79 21.40 3.98
C THR A 186 0.65 21.84 4.14
N GLU A 187 1.39 21.24 5.06
CA GLU A 187 2.83 21.53 5.23
C GLU A 187 3.65 21.07 4.02
N VAL A 188 3.35 19.86 3.49
CA VAL A 188 4.02 19.30 2.30
C VAL A 188 3.76 20.16 1.05
N ASP A 189 2.49 20.38 0.71
CA ASP A 189 2.06 21.22 -0.43
C ASP A 189 2.57 22.67 -0.28
N GLY A 190 2.50 23.20 0.93
CA GLY A 190 2.99 24.54 1.26
C GLY A 190 4.49 24.69 1.02
N LEU A 191 5.30 23.70 1.42
CA LEU A 191 6.76 23.72 1.18
C LEU A 191 7.07 23.67 -0.32
N GLU A 192 6.39 22.82 -1.09
CA GLU A 192 6.58 22.73 -2.54
C GLU A 192 6.25 24.05 -3.23
N ARG A 193 5.10 24.66 -2.91
CA ARG A 193 4.70 25.98 -3.45
C ARG A 193 5.67 27.08 -3.04
N PHE A 194 6.13 27.05 -1.78
CA PHE A 194 7.11 28.01 -1.28
C PHE A 194 8.43 27.91 -2.04
N LEU A 195 9.01 26.69 -2.16
CA LEU A 195 10.26 26.48 -2.88
C LEU A 195 10.14 26.85 -4.35
N GLY A 196 8.99 26.51 -4.99
CA GLY A 196 8.72 26.89 -6.38
C GLY A 196 8.70 28.40 -6.60
N ARG A 197 8.21 29.18 -5.62
CA ARG A 197 8.19 30.64 -5.67
C ARG A 197 9.53 31.28 -5.31
N ALA A 198 10.16 30.81 -4.22
CA ALA A 198 11.37 31.42 -3.70
C ALA A 198 12.62 31.06 -4.49
N TYR A 199 12.67 29.87 -5.08
CA TYR A 199 13.85 29.31 -5.76
C TYR A 199 13.49 28.84 -7.18
N GLN A 200 12.97 29.74 -7.99
CA GLN A 200 12.60 29.45 -9.38
C GLN A 200 13.81 28.95 -10.20
N GLY A 201 13.58 27.91 -11.00
CA GLY A 201 14.61 27.31 -11.86
C GLY A 201 15.58 26.34 -11.14
N TYR A 202 15.44 26.18 -9.84
CA TYR A 202 16.19 25.17 -9.12
C TYR A 202 15.48 23.81 -9.19
N LYS A 203 16.26 22.74 -9.42
CA LYS A 203 15.75 21.37 -9.31
C LYS A 203 15.39 21.07 -7.85
N ARG A 204 14.24 20.50 -7.60
CA ARG A 204 13.79 20.04 -6.30
C ARG A 204 13.17 18.64 -6.32
N PHE A 205 12.89 18.11 -7.53
CA PHE A 205 12.21 16.83 -7.73
C PHE A 205 10.94 16.72 -6.88
N SER A 206 10.02 17.64 -7.17
CA SER A 206 8.78 17.82 -6.42
C SER A 206 7.99 16.53 -6.25
N ILE A 207 7.40 16.35 -5.04
CA ILE A 207 6.51 15.25 -4.70
C ILE A 207 5.05 15.51 -5.13
N GLU A 208 4.72 16.72 -5.59
CA GLU A 208 3.35 17.13 -5.90
C GLU A 208 2.62 16.11 -6.78
N GLY A 209 1.45 15.67 -6.29
CA GLY A 209 0.64 14.59 -6.86
C GLY A 209 0.88 13.22 -6.19
N SER A 210 1.82 13.13 -5.24
CA SER A 210 2.09 11.98 -4.39
C SER A 210 2.41 12.41 -2.95
N ASP A 211 1.90 13.57 -2.55
CA ASP A 211 2.13 14.24 -1.26
C ASP A 211 1.80 13.35 -0.06
N ILE A 212 0.86 12.43 -0.25
CA ILE A 212 0.40 11.47 0.76
C ILE A 212 1.52 10.57 1.29
N LEU A 213 2.64 10.42 0.58
CA LEU A 213 3.79 9.65 1.05
C LEU A 213 4.23 10.11 2.44
N VAL A 214 4.26 11.43 2.70
CA VAL A 214 4.74 11.96 3.99
C VAL A 214 3.79 11.59 5.14
N PRO A 215 2.46 11.81 5.06
CA PRO A 215 1.53 11.26 6.02
C PRO A 215 1.62 9.73 6.19
N MET A 216 1.84 8.97 5.11
CA MET A 216 2.02 7.53 5.20
C MET A 216 3.26 7.15 6.01
N LEU A 217 4.39 7.85 5.82
CA LEU A 217 5.59 7.65 6.63
C LEU A 217 5.34 8.01 8.11
N ASP A 218 4.58 9.08 8.38
CA ASP A 218 4.19 9.44 9.74
C ASP A 218 3.42 8.28 10.42
N VAL A 219 2.45 7.71 9.73
CA VAL A 219 1.66 6.56 10.23
C VAL A 219 2.52 5.31 10.37
N ALA A 220 3.44 5.06 9.44
CA ALA A 220 4.36 3.92 9.53
C ALA A 220 5.23 3.98 10.78
N ILE A 221 5.80 5.16 11.09
CA ILE A 221 6.63 5.38 12.27
C ILE A 221 5.82 5.16 13.56
N GLU A 222 4.64 5.79 13.67
CA GLU A 222 3.76 5.63 14.84
C GLU A 222 3.33 4.17 15.05
N SER A 223 2.89 3.51 13.97
CA SER A 223 2.44 2.12 14.03
C SER A 223 3.59 1.16 14.36
N ALA A 224 4.77 1.36 13.77
CA ALA A 224 5.94 0.52 14.05
C ALA A 224 6.43 0.67 15.49
N ALA A 225 6.44 1.90 16.02
CA ALA A 225 6.79 2.17 17.41
C ALA A 225 5.87 1.43 18.39
N ALA A 226 4.55 1.38 18.10
CA ALA A 226 3.58 0.63 18.88
C ALA A 226 3.87 -0.89 18.91
N HIS A 227 4.63 -1.40 17.92
CA HIS A 227 5.08 -2.80 17.84
C HIS A 227 6.54 -3.00 18.29
N GLY A 228 7.13 -2.01 18.98
CA GLY A 228 8.47 -2.11 19.58
C GLY A 228 9.63 -1.66 18.70
N THR A 229 9.37 -1.07 17.54
CA THR A 229 10.41 -0.49 16.69
C THR A 229 10.97 0.79 17.33
N ARG A 230 12.29 0.90 17.36
CA ARG A 230 13.04 2.02 17.93
C ARG A 230 13.80 2.80 16.87
N GLU A 231 14.03 2.19 15.71
CA GLU A 231 14.75 2.78 14.60
C GLU A 231 14.07 2.49 13.27
N ILE A 232 13.98 3.50 12.41
CA ILE A 232 13.54 3.38 11.01
C ILE A 232 14.74 3.61 10.11
N ASN A 233 15.06 2.65 9.27
CA ASN A 233 16.00 2.86 8.18
C ASN A 233 15.21 3.11 6.90
N LEU A 234 15.43 4.25 6.27
CA LEU A 234 14.68 4.70 5.10
C LEU A 234 15.59 4.82 3.89
N ALA A 235 15.22 4.18 2.78
CA ALA A 235 15.83 4.40 1.48
C ALA A 235 14.81 4.98 0.52
N MET A 236 15.24 5.93 -0.31
CA MET A 236 14.40 6.53 -1.35
C MET A 236 15.24 7.19 -2.43
N ALA A 237 14.67 7.31 -3.63
CA ALA A 237 15.25 8.12 -4.70
C ALA A 237 15.13 9.64 -4.39
N HIS A 238 15.40 10.46 -5.39
CA HIS A 238 15.42 11.93 -5.24
C HIS A 238 14.04 12.58 -5.08
N ARG A 239 12.96 12.00 -5.67
CA ARG A 239 11.63 12.62 -5.68
C ARG A 239 11.00 12.63 -4.30
N GLY A 240 10.62 13.83 -3.84
CA GLY A 240 10.04 14.02 -2.51
C GLY A 240 11.06 14.04 -1.37
N ARG A 241 12.34 13.83 -1.64
CA ARG A 241 13.39 13.74 -0.59
C ARG A 241 13.48 14.99 0.28
N ILE A 242 13.25 16.18 -0.30
CA ILE A 242 13.26 17.45 0.48
C ILE A 242 12.10 17.45 1.50
N ASN A 243 10.92 17.01 1.11
CA ASN A 243 9.78 16.92 2.00
C ASN A 243 9.98 15.86 3.10
N VAL A 244 10.56 14.72 2.76
CA VAL A 244 10.91 13.67 3.74
C VAL A 244 11.98 14.19 4.73
N LEU A 245 13.00 14.89 4.26
CA LEU A 245 14.00 15.53 5.14
C LEU A 245 13.35 16.53 6.10
N ALA A 246 12.45 17.38 5.59
CA ALA A 246 11.78 18.40 6.38
C ALA A 246 10.80 17.81 7.41
N HIS A 247 9.91 16.93 6.97
CA HIS A 247 8.74 16.54 7.75
C HIS A 247 8.90 15.19 8.46
N THR A 248 9.66 14.26 7.89
CA THR A 248 9.88 12.94 8.50
C THR A 248 11.12 12.96 9.40
N LEU A 249 12.22 13.58 8.94
CA LEU A 249 13.47 13.67 9.70
C LEU A 249 13.60 14.97 10.53
N SER A 250 12.62 15.87 10.45
CA SER A 250 12.60 17.15 11.17
C SER A 250 13.81 18.06 10.86
N LYS A 251 14.33 18.00 9.62
CA LYS A 251 15.39 18.90 9.18
C LYS A 251 14.85 20.34 9.17
N PRO A 252 15.54 21.31 9.83
CA PRO A 252 15.06 22.69 9.89
C PRO A 252 14.90 23.30 8.50
N TYR A 253 13.80 24.00 8.25
CA TYR A 253 13.56 24.69 6.99
C TYR A 253 14.65 25.70 6.65
N ALA A 254 15.21 26.41 7.65
CA ALA A 254 16.32 27.33 7.45
C ALA A 254 17.51 26.62 6.81
N THR A 255 17.86 25.41 7.27
CA THR A 255 18.95 24.60 6.69
C THR A 255 18.66 24.26 5.24
N ILE A 256 17.43 23.86 4.92
CA ILE A 256 17.00 23.55 3.55
C ILE A 256 17.13 24.80 2.67
N PHE A 257 16.69 25.97 3.16
CA PHE A 257 16.75 27.22 2.39
C PHE A 257 18.20 27.66 2.15
N GLU A 258 19.08 27.52 3.15
CA GLU A 258 20.53 27.81 3.02
C GLU A 258 21.20 26.90 1.97
N GLU A 259 20.79 25.63 1.89
CA GLU A 259 21.26 24.71 0.84
C GLU A 259 20.83 25.15 -0.57
N PHE A 260 19.63 25.73 -0.71
CA PHE A 260 19.22 26.34 -1.97
C PHE A 260 20.01 27.61 -2.31
N GLU A 261 20.45 28.37 -1.31
CA GLU A 261 21.28 29.56 -1.50
C GLU A 261 22.79 29.24 -1.66
N GLY A 262 23.18 27.95 -1.62
CA GLY A 262 24.57 27.51 -1.78
C GLY A 262 25.48 27.83 -0.57
N LYS A 263 24.91 28.18 0.59
CA LYS A 263 25.67 28.58 1.79
C LYS A 263 26.29 27.40 2.53
N HIS A 264 25.81 26.19 2.30
CA HIS A 264 26.35 24.93 2.85
C HIS A 264 27.11 24.09 1.82
N ALA A 265 27.78 24.71 0.86
CA ALA A 265 28.80 24.01 0.09
C ALA A 265 29.88 23.55 1.08
N THR A 266 29.79 22.30 1.51
CA THR A 266 30.74 21.64 2.38
C THR A 266 32.15 21.88 1.87
N THR A 267 33.07 22.17 2.78
CA THR A 267 34.49 22.47 2.58
C THR A 267 35.32 21.39 1.86
N ASN A 268 34.68 20.39 1.26
CA ASN A 268 35.30 19.37 0.43
C ASN A 268 34.85 19.49 -1.03
N ALA A 269 35.79 19.90 -1.84
CA ALA A 269 35.79 20.31 -3.23
C ALA A 269 35.18 19.35 -4.29
N VAL A 270 34.10 18.63 -4.01
CA VAL A 270 33.49 17.67 -4.96
C VAL A 270 32.09 18.08 -5.41
N SER A 271 31.53 19.20 -4.89
CA SER A 271 30.13 19.55 -5.20
C SER A 271 29.95 20.86 -5.95
N GLU A 272 30.56 21.01 -7.11
CA GLU A 272 30.19 22.08 -8.05
C GLU A 272 28.89 21.78 -8.83
N THR A 273 28.30 20.59 -8.67
CA THR A 273 27.03 20.23 -9.31
C THR A 273 25.94 20.20 -8.24
N GLY A 274 24.91 21.05 -8.37
CA GLY A 274 23.76 21.16 -7.45
C GLY A 274 22.92 19.87 -7.26
N ASP A 275 23.45 18.73 -7.65
CA ASP A 275 22.82 17.40 -7.61
C ASP A 275 23.11 16.63 -6.29
N VAL A 276 24.21 16.95 -5.60
CA VAL A 276 24.67 16.18 -4.42
C VAL A 276 23.71 16.26 -3.23
N LYS A 277 22.99 17.37 -3.04
CA LYS A 277 22.03 17.52 -1.92
C LYS A 277 20.91 16.50 -1.92
N TYR A 278 20.56 15.91 -3.07
CA TYR A 278 19.51 14.89 -3.20
C TYR A 278 20.01 13.46 -2.95
N HIS A 279 21.30 13.30 -2.71
CA HIS A 279 21.93 11.99 -2.50
C HIS A 279 22.44 11.81 -1.06
N LEU A 280 22.51 12.89 -0.29
CA LEU A 280 22.99 12.84 1.08
C LEU A 280 22.04 12.09 2.00
N GLY A 281 22.59 11.27 2.89
CA GLY A 281 21.89 10.70 4.02
C GLY A 281 21.58 11.75 5.08
N ALA A 282 20.73 11.39 6.03
CA ALA A 282 20.40 12.23 7.17
C ALA A 282 19.91 11.36 8.33
N ASN A 283 20.16 11.81 9.55
CA ASN A 283 19.62 11.20 10.75
C ASN A 283 18.65 12.19 11.41
N GLY A 284 17.55 11.67 11.90
CA GLY A 284 16.54 12.43 12.63
C GLY A 284 16.01 11.63 13.79
N LYS A 285 15.28 12.31 14.67
CA LYS A 285 14.56 11.70 15.78
C LYS A 285 13.16 12.24 15.84
N ARG A 286 12.21 11.37 16.17
CA ARG A 286 10.81 11.72 16.27
C ARG A 286 10.19 11.18 17.55
N LYS A 287 9.51 12.05 18.29
CA LYS A 287 8.64 11.65 19.38
C LYS A 287 7.34 11.08 18.80
N VAL A 288 6.98 9.89 19.26
CA VAL A 288 5.72 9.22 18.93
C VAL A 288 4.68 9.46 20.04
N ALA A 289 3.44 9.10 19.76
CA ALA A 289 2.31 9.35 20.68
C ALA A 289 2.48 8.71 22.05
N SER A 290 3.21 7.59 22.18
CA SER A 290 3.56 6.98 23.48
C SER A 290 4.50 7.84 24.33
N GLY A 291 5.17 8.82 23.72
CA GLY A 291 6.21 9.65 24.35
C GLY A 291 7.63 9.13 24.10
N ASP A 292 7.77 7.94 23.53
CA ASP A 292 9.05 7.37 23.14
C ASP A 292 9.68 8.14 21.96
N GLU A 293 10.97 7.97 21.77
CA GLU A 293 11.72 8.57 20.65
C GLU A 293 12.14 7.46 19.68
N VAL A 294 11.84 7.64 18.40
CA VAL A 294 12.25 6.75 17.31
C VAL A 294 13.36 7.43 16.51
N GLU A 295 14.47 6.74 16.30
CA GLU A 295 15.52 7.19 15.39
C GLU A 295 15.11 6.94 13.93
N ILE A 296 15.45 7.88 13.04
CA ILE A 296 15.16 7.76 11.61
C ILE A 296 16.46 8.01 10.85
N VAL A 297 16.91 7.01 10.12
CA VAL A 297 18.13 7.05 9.32
C VAL A 297 17.77 7.01 7.84
N LEU A 298 17.95 8.12 7.14
CA LEU A 298 17.82 8.17 5.69
C LEU A 298 19.16 7.79 5.05
N ILE A 299 19.17 6.66 4.35
CA ILE A 299 20.37 6.13 3.71
C ILE A 299 20.80 7.04 2.55
N PRO A 300 22.09 7.39 2.43
CA PRO A 300 22.60 8.08 1.24
C PRO A 300 22.51 7.17 0.02
N ASN A 301 22.21 7.76 -1.13
CA ASN A 301 22.10 7.00 -2.39
C ASN A 301 22.75 7.75 -3.56
N PRO A 302 23.26 7.05 -4.58
CA PRO A 302 23.71 7.66 -5.83
C PRO A 302 22.54 7.93 -6.78
N SER A 303 22.84 8.49 -7.97
CA SER A 303 21.85 8.67 -9.04
C SER A 303 21.37 7.35 -9.67
N HIS A 304 22.08 6.25 -9.43
CA HIS A 304 21.66 4.92 -9.89
C HIS A 304 20.46 4.48 -9.07
N LEU A 305 19.28 4.48 -9.69
CA LEU A 305 18.03 4.14 -9.02
C LEU A 305 18.08 2.71 -8.47
N GLU A 306 17.40 2.47 -7.36
CA GLU A 306 17.23 1.18 -6.67
C GLU A 306 18.51 0.54 -6.11
N ILE A 307 19.73 1.04 -6.43
CA ILE A 307 20.98 0.46 -5.91
C ILE A 307 21.09 0.60 -4.38
N VAL A 308 20.35 1.52 -3.80
CA VAL A 308 20.27 1.72 -2.34
C VAL A 308 19.49 0.62 -1.62
N ASN A 309 18.66 -0.16 -2.33
CA ASN A 309 17.80 -1.18 -1.71
C ASN A 309 18.60 -2.24 -0.95
N PRO A 310 19.59 -2.95 -1.54
CA PRO A 310 20.39 -3.91 -0.79
C PRO A 310 21.27 -3.24 0.28
N VAL A 311 21.63 -1.96 0.11
CA VAL A 311 22.34 -1.19 1.14
C VAL A 311 21.43 -0.98 2.36
N LEU A 312 20.18 -0.61 2.14
CA LEU A 312 19.17 -0.50 3.20
C LEU A 312 19.05 -1.80 4.01
N GLU A 313 18.93 -2.94 3.32
CA GLU A 313 18.82 -4.25 3.97
C GLU A 313 20.06 -4.58 4.81
N GLY A 314 21.25 -4.26 4.28
CA GLY A 314 22.52 -4.45 4.99
C GLY A 314 22.63 -3.58 6.25
N VAL A 315 22.23 -2.30 6.16
CA VAL A 315 22.23 -1.38 7.31
C VAL A 315 21.22 -1.84 8.35
N ALA A 316 19.97 -2.12 7.95
CA ALA A 316 18.93 -2.60 8.86
C ALA A 316 19.37 -3.88 9.58
N ARG A 317 19.94 -4.82 8.84
CA ARG A 317 20.45 -6.09 9.38
C ARG A 317 21.55 -5.87 10.43
N ALA A 318 22.48 -4.95 10.18
CA ALA A 318 23.55 -4.62 11.12
C ALA A 318 22.99 -3.93 12.38
N ARG A 319 22.09 -2.97 12.21
CA ARG A 319 21.44 -2.24 13.32
C ARG A 319 20.59 -3.16 14.21
N GLN A 320 19.91 -4.16 13.64
CA GLN A 320 19.18 -5.19 14.39
C GLN A 320 20.10 -6.03 15.30
N VAL A 321 21.32 -6.33 14.85
CA VAL A 321 22.31 -7.05 15.67
C VAL A 321 22.84 -6.15 16.80
N ILE A 322 23.06 -4.86 16.52
CA ILE A 322 23.48 -3.88 17.54
C ILE A 322 22.36 -3.73 18.59
N ALA A 323 21.13 -3.55 18.16
CA ALA A 323 19.96 -3.40 19.05
C ALA A 323 19.72 -4.62 19.94
N GLY A 324 20.04 -5.81 19.44
CA GLY A 324 19.91 -7.10 20.16
C GLY A 324 21.17 -7.52 20.93
N ASN A 325 22.16 -6.63 21.12
CA ASN A 325 23.42 -6.93 21.84
C ASN A 325 24.17 -8.15 21.30
N GLY A 326 24.24 -8.28 19.98
CA GLY A 326 24.93 -9.37 19.27
C GLY A 326 23.98 -10.45 18.76
N GLU A 327 22.75 -10.53 19.23
CA GLU A 327 21.66 -11.29 18.64
C GLU A 327 20.79 -10.39 17.75
N ARG A 328 20.05 -10.95 16.82
CA ARG A 328 19.23 -10.17 15.92
C ARG A 328 17.86 -9.82 16.55
N ASP A 329 17.60 -8.54 16.77
CA ASP A 329 16.28 -7.99 17.16
C ASP A 329 15.58 -7.41 15.93
N GLU A 330 14.85 -8.24 15.18
CA GLU A 330 14.15 -7.84 13.95
C GLU A 330 13.05 -6.80 14.21
N ALA A 331 12.44 -6.79 15.40
CA ALA A 331 11.39 -5.82 15.76
C ALA A 331 11.95 -4.42 16.00
N ALA A 332 13.19 -4.33 16.52
CA ALA A 332 13.79 -3.05 16.90
C ALA A 332 14.01 -2.08 15.72
N VAL A 333 14.23 -2.61 14.51
CA VAL A 333 14.57 -1.80 13.33
C VAL A 333 13.65 -2.17 12.16
N LEU A 334 12.94 -1.18 11.61
CA LEU A 334 12.11 -1.33 10.42
C LEU A 334 12.81 -0.72 9.20
N PRO A 335 13.17 -1.49 8.18
CA PRO A 335 13.52 -0.95 6.87
C PRO A 335 12.27 -0.52 6.10
N ILE A 336 12.32 0.70 5.51
CA ILE A 336 11.31 1.22 4.58
C ILE A 336 12.01 1.57 3.28
N CYS A 337 11.57 1.01 2.17
CA CYS A 337 12.10 1.28 0.84
C CYS A 337 11.06 1.96 -0.04
N VAL A 338 11.34 3.20 -0.47
CA VAL A 338 10.46 3.98 -1.34
C VAL A 338 10.99 3.93 -2.77
N HIS A 339 10.19 3.40 -3.67
CA HIS A 339 10.52 3.12 -5.07
C HIS A 339 9.82 4.07 -6.03
N GLY A 340 10.38 4.23 -7.24
CA GLY A 340 9.69 4.79 -8.40
C GLY A 340 9.05 3.68 -9.24
N ASP A 341 7.88 3.96 -9.81
CA ASP A 341 7.10 3.00 -10.60
C ASP A 341 7.77 2.53 -11.90
N ALA A 342 8.65 3.33 -12.46
CA ALA A 342 9.42 2.95 -13.65
C ALA A 342 10.69 2.17 -13.30
N ALA A 343 11.32 2.45 -12.17
CA ALA A 343 12.56 1.80 -11.74
C ALA A 343 12.29 0.40 -11.15
N PHE A 344 11.28 0.26 -10.31
CA PHE A 344 10.97 -0.98 -9.62
C PHE A 344 10.83 -2.20 -10.54
N PRO A 345 10.06 -2.18 -11.64
CA PRO A 345 9.96 -3.33 -12.54
C PRO A 345 11.16 -3.53 -13.45
N GLY A 346 11.98 -2.50 -13.68
CA GLY A 346 13.03 -2.50 -14.71
C GLY A 346 14.46 -2.69 -14.22
N GLU A 347 14.75 -2.37 -12.95
CA GLU A 347 16.10 -2.45 -12.38
C GLU A 347 16.34 -3.82 -11.74
N GLY A 348 17.30 -4.59 -12.27
CA GLY A 348 17.59 -5.96 -11.81
C GLY A 348 17.90 -6.08 -10.32
N VAL A 349 18.49 -5.04 -9.72
CA VAL A 349 18.81 -4.99 -8.29
C VAL A 349 17.57 -5.08 -7.38
N VAL A 350 16.39 -4.72 -7.88
CA VAL A 350 15.12 -4.86 -7.13
C VAL A 350 14.82 -6.35 -6.92
N ALA A 351 14.89 -7.18 -7.96
CA ALA A 351 14.69 -8.61 -7.85
C ALA A 351 15.75 -9.27 -6.95
N GLU A 352 17.01 -8.81 -7.04
CA GLU A 352 18.09 -9.28 -6.16
C GLU A 352 17.80 -8.94 -4.70
N THR A 353 17.31 -7.74 -4.41
CA THR A 353 16.95 -7.31 -3.04
C THR A 353 15.76 -8.10 -2.50
N LEU A 354 14.68 -8.24 -3.28
CA LEU A 354 13.51 -9.04 -2.89
C LEU A 354 13.90 -10.49 -2.59
N ASN A 355 14.88 -11.05 -3.31
CA ASN A 355 15.38 -12.39 -3.05
C ASN A 355 16.09 -12.52 -1.67
N LEU A 356 16.61 -11.41 -1.11
CA LEU A 356 17.25 -11.45 0.22
C LEU A 356 16.24 -11.68 1.34
N SER A 357 14.99 -11.27 1.19
CA SER A 357 13.97 -11.29 2.24
C SER A 357 13.69 -12.68 2.82
N GLY A 358 13.75 -13.72 2.00
CA GLY A 358 13.56 -15.12 2.39
C GLY A 358 14.81 -15.83 2.90
N LEU A 359 16.00 -15.22 2.77
CA LEU A 359 17.28 -15.88 3.08
C LEU A 359 17.67 -15.65 4.55
N THR A 360 17.86 -16.72 5.31
CA THR A 360 18.15 -16.68 6.76
C THR A 360 19.30 -15.74 7.12
N ALA A 361 20.35 -15.66 6.30
CA ALA A 361 21.52 -14.83 6.55
C ALA A 361 21.25 -13.33 6.29
N PHE A 362 20.28 -12.99 5.43
CA PHE A 362 20.07 -11.63 4.92
C PHE A 362 18.76 -10.99 5.39
N ARG A 363 17.73 -11.78 5.66
CA ARG A 363 16.41 -11.27 6.04
C ARG A 363 16.47 -10.28 7.21
N THR A 364 15.57 -9.30 7.18
CA THR A 364 15.46 -8.20 8.15
C THR A 364 14.15 -8.23 8.94
N GLY A 365 13.40 -9.33 8.90
CA GLY A 365 12.09 -9.41 9.54
C GLY A 365 11.01 -8.60 8.83
N GLY A 366 11.20 -8.40 7.53
CA GLY A 366 10.26 -7.73 6.62
C GLY A 366 10.56 -6.26 6.40
N THR A 367 10.55 -5.87 5.14
CA THR A 367 10.70 -4.49 4.64
C THR A 367 9.35 -3.96 4.19
N LEU A 368 9.02 -2.72 4.56
CA LEU A 368 7.90 -2.01 3.98
C LEU A 368 8.34 -1.38 2.66
N HIS A 369 7.84 -1.90 1.54
CA HIS A 369 8.04 -1.33 0.23
C HIS A 369 6.90 -0.39 -0.14
N ILE A 370 7.21 0.82 -0.61
CA ILE A 370 6.22 1.79 -1.07
C ILE A 370 6.61 2.23 -2.49
N ILE A 371 5.84 1.86 -3.49
CA ILE A 371 6.00 2.41 -4.84
C ILE A 371 5.23 3.72 -4.91
N VAL A 372 5.94 4.84 -5.11
CA VAL A 372 5.34 6.13 -5.43
C VAL A 372 5.11 6.19 -6.93
N ASN A 373 3.95 5.70 -7.35
CA ASN A 373 3.59 5.47 -8.74
C ASN A 373 2.99 6.74 -9.35
N ASN A 374 3.83 7.54 -9.98
CA ASN A 374 3.39 8.77 -10.65
C ASN A 374 3.01 8.58 -12.12
N GLN A 375 2.95 7.34 -12.60
CA GLN A 375 2.46 6.92 -13.92
C GLN A 375 3.27 7.48 -15.11
N VAL A 376 4.51 7.89 -14.89
CA VAL A 376 5.42 8.31 -15.97
C VAL A 376 6.88 8.09 -15.58
N GLY A 377 7.63 7.37 -16.39
CA GLY A 377 9.07 7.15 -16.21
C GLY A 377 9.87 8.09 -17.08
N PHE A 378 10.49 9.14 -16.50
CA PHE A 378 11.15 10.21 -17.24
C PHE A 378 10.19 10.85 -18.27
N THR A 379 10.12 10.33 -19.52
CA THR A 379 9.19 10.74 -20.59
C THR A 379 8.46 9.54 -21.20
N THR A 380 8.42 8.40 -20.52
CA THR A 380 7.85 7.15 -21.00
C THR A 380 6.56 6.82 -20.27
N ASP A 381 5.50 6.57 -21.02
CA ASP A 381 4.21 6.14 -20.46
C ASP A 381 4.28 4.68 -19.95
N PRO A 382 3.45 4.28 -18.96
CA PRO A 382 3.51 2.94 -18.37
C PRO A 382 3.41 1.79 -19.39
N ILE A 383 2.61 1.96 -20.42
CA ILE A 383 2.41 0.94 -21.47
C ILE A 383 3.69 0.64 -22.27
N ASP A 384 4.59 1.62 -22.37
CA ASP A 384 5.88 1.49 -23.06
C ASP A 384 7.03 1.21 -22.10
N ALA A 385 6.78 1.29 -20.77
CA ALA A 385 7.80 1.16 -19.75
C ALA A 385 7.87 -0.25 -19.15
N ARG A 386 6.79 -1.02 -19.16
CA ARG A 386 6.72 -2.35 -18.56
C ARG A 386 5.74 -3.27 -19.27
N SER A 387 6.05 -4.57 -19.26
CA SER A 387 5.19 -5.61 -19.85
C SER A 387 4.09 -6.08 -18.90
N THR A 388 4.19 -5.75 -17.62
CA THR A 388 3.25 -6.15 -16.58
C THR A 388 2.14 -5.11 -16.40
N ARG A 389 1.01 -5.53 -15.83
CA ARG A 389 -0.12 -4.63 -15.56
C ARG A 389 0.26 -3.55 -14.55
N TYR A 390 0.84 -3.95 -13.43
CA TYR A 390 1.25 -3.04 -12.36
C TYR A 390 2.77 -2.95 -12.25
N ALA A 391 3.25 -1.84 -11.74
CA ALA A 391 4.67 -1.66 -11.43
C ALA A 391 5.16 -2.67 -10.39
N SER A 392 4.28 -3.09 -9.50
CA SER A 392 4.52 -4.01 -8.39
C SER A 392 4.57 -5.49 -8.76
N ASP A 393 4.18 -5.88 -9.98
CA ASP A 393 4.00 -7.30 -10.37
C ASP A 393 5.25 -8.17 -10.19
N LEU A 394 6.45 -7.58 -10.19
CA LEU A 394 7.70 -8.28 -9.90
C LEU A 394 7.67 -8.95 -8.51
N ALA A 395 7.06 -8.30 -7.52
CA ALA A 395 7.02 -8.78 -6.15
C ALA A 395 6.16 -10.04 -5.96
N LYS A 396 5.25 -10.35 -6.90
CA LYS A 396 4.44 -11.58 -6.89
C LYS A 396 5.29 -12.84 -6.90
N GLY A 397 6.40 -12.83 -7.63
CA GLY A 397 7.33 -13.97 -7.69
C GLY A 397 8.05 -14.26 -6.36
N PHE A 398 8.00 -13.32 -5.43
CA PHE A 398 8.58 -13.42 -4.10
C PHE A 398 7.52 -13.57 -2.99
N GLU A 399 6.27 -13.81 -3.39
CA GLU A 399 5.11 -14.00 -2.48
C GLU A 399 4.84 -12.80 -1.55
N VAL A 400 5.25 -11.59 -1.95
CA VAL A 400 5.01 -10.36 -1.18
C VAL A 400 3.58 -9.89 -1.39
N PRO A 401 2.76 -9.69 -0.34
CA PRO A 401 1.42 -9.12 -0.47
C PRO A 401 1.50 -7.72 -1.08
N ILE A 402 0.62 -7.44 -2.04
CA ILE A 402 0.57 -6.16 -2.75
C ILE A 402 -0.79 -5.50 -2.54
N VAL A 403 -0.76 -4.20 -2.24
CA VAL A 403 -1.98 -3.40 -2.14
C VAL A 403 -1.82 -2.11 -2.93
N HIS A 404 -2.84 -1.79 -3.74
CA HIS A 404 -2.90 -0.58 -4.54
C HIS A 404 -3.86 0.43 -3.92
N VAL A 405 -3.43 1.68 -3.80
CA VAL A 405 -4.25 2.79 -3.28
C VAL A 405 -4.11 4.04 -4.16
N ASN A 406 -5.19 4.81 -4.24
CA ASN A 406 -5.18 6.12 -4.89
C ASN A 406 -4.54 7.14 -3.94
N ALA A 407 -3.56 7.91 -4.42
CA ALA A 407 -2.86 8.95 -3.65
C ALA A 407 -3.78 10.08 -3.15
N ASP A 408 -4.94 10.28 -3.76
CA ASP A 408 -5.95 11.23 -3.33
C ASP A 408 -6.90 10.67 -2.25
N ASP A 409 -6.89 9.35 -2.01
CA ASP A 409 -7.65 8.73 -0.91
C ASP A 409 -6.77 8.55 0.33
N ALA A 410 -6.61 9.63 1.07
CA ALA A 410 -5.78 9.67 2.26
C ALA A 410 -6.22 8.65 3.33
N GLU A 411 -7.51 8.38 3.46
CA GLU A 411 -8.07 7.41 4.41
C GLU A 411 -7.59 6.00 4.12
N SER A 412 -7.74 5.55 2.87
CA SER A 412 -7.25 4.25 2.41
C SER A 412 -5.74 4.12 2.59
N CYS A 413 -4.97 5.18 2.25
CA CYS A 413 -3.52 5.19 2.43
C CYS A 413 -3.10 4.96 3.89
N VAL A 414 -3.77 5.64 4.84
CA VAL A 414 -3.51 5.46 6.28
C VAL A 414 -3.82 4.03 6.74
N HIS A 415 -4.97 3.48 6.36
CA HIS A 415 -5.34 2.12 6.75
C HIS A 415 -4.39 1.06 6.23
N ILE A 416 -3.93 1.21 4.98
CA ILE A 416 -3.05 0.22 4.38
C ILE A 416 -1.65 0.23 4.95
N VAL A 417 -1.14 1.39 5.35
CA VAL A 417 0.14 1.45 6.10
C VAL A 417 0.03 0.70 7.43
N ARG A 418 -1.06 0.89 8.16
CA ARG A 418 -1.30 0.15 9.41
C ARG A 418 -1.35 -1.36 9.19
N LEU A 419 -2.10 -1.80 8.18
CA LEU A 419 -2.17 -3.21 7.80
C LEU A 419 -0.77 -3.77 7.47
N ALA A 420 0.04 -3.04 6.71
CA ALA A 420 1.39 -3.46 6.34
C ALA A 420 2.31 -3.62 7.55
N ILE A 421 2.25 -2.69 8.50
CA ILE A 421 3.05 -2.78 9.74
C ILE A 421 2.57 -3.94 10.63
N GLU A 422 1.26 -4.14 10.77
CA GLU A 422 0.69 -5.27 11.50
C GLU A 422 1.08 -6.61 10.87
N TYR A 423 1.05 -6.72 9.53
CA TYR A 423 1.48 -7.91 8.80
C TYR A 423 2.96 -8.20 9.08
N ARG A 424 3.83 -7.19 8.94
CA ARG A 424 5.25 -7.30 9.25
C ARG A 424 5.48 -7.74 10.70
N ALA A 425 4.80 -7.11 11.65
CA ALA A 425 4.94 -7.44 13.07
C ALA A 425 4.53 -8.89 13.38
N LYS A 426 3.51 -9.39 12.69
CA LYS A 426 3.00 -10.75 12.88
C LYS A 426 3.83 -11.82 12.18
N PHE A 427 4.24 -11.57 10.93
CA PHE A 427 4.83 -12.61 10.07
C PHE A 427 6.33 -12.43 9.81
N GLY A 428 6.89 -11.26 10.11
CA GLY A 428 8.30 -10.96 9.84
C GLY A 428 8.65 -11.00 8.35
N LYS A 429 7.74 -10.54 7.49
CA LYS A 429 7.86 -10.58 6.02
C LYS A 429 7.60 -9.22 5.39
N ASP A 430 8.05 -9.07 4.14
CA ASP A 430 7.86 -7.88 3.33
C ASP A 430 6.40 -7.63 3.02
N PHE A 431 6.06 -6.36 2.84
CA PHE A 431 4.75 -5.91 2.37
C PHE A 431 4.95 -4.77 1.37
N LEU A 432 4.16 -4.75 0.29
CA LEU A 432 4.28 -3.74 -0.75
C LEU A 432 2.99 -2.93 -0.91
N ILE A 433 3.13 -1.60 -0.92
CA ILE A 433 2.06 -0.65 -1.19
C ILE A 433 2.39 0.09 -2.49
N ASP A 434 1.52 0.00 -3.49
CA ASP A 434 1.58 0.79 -4.73
C ASP A 434 0.63 1.99 -4.61
N VAL A 435 1.21 3.17 -4.43
CA VAL A 435 0.49 4.44 -4.26
C VAL A 435 0.37 5.13 -5.61
N VAL A 436 -0.78 4.99 -6.24
CA VAL A 436 -1.03 5.54 -7.58
C VAL A 436 -1.39 7.02 -7.48
N GLY A 437 -0.49 7.86 -7.96
CA GLY A 437 -0.62 9.30 -7.99
C GLY A 437 -0.32 9.87 -9.38
N TYR A 438 0.24 11.05 -9.42
CA TYR A 438 0.71 11.72 -10.64
C TYR A 438 1.94 12.58 -10.35
N ARG A 439 2.59 13.08 -11.37
CA ARG A 439 3.75 13.97 -11.28
C ARG A 439 3.37 15.35 -11.81
N ARG A 440 3.30 16.37 -10.94
CA ARG A 440 2.85 17.73 -11.30
C ARG A 440 3.76 18.41 -12.32
N HIS A 441 5.07 18.27 -12.18
CA HIS A 441 6.08 18.89 -13.05
C HIS A 441 6.73 17.88 -13.99
N GLY A 442 7.74 18.27 -14.78
CA GLY A 442 8.56 17.36 -15.56
C GLY A 442 9.37 16.37 -14.71
N HIS A 443 10.34 15.72 -15.30
CA HIS A 443 11.25 14.88 -14.52
C HIS A 443 11.92 15.72 -13.40
N ASN A 444 12.22 16.96 -13.72
CA ASN A 444 12.53 18.03 -12.76
C ASN A 444 11.82 19.33 -13.20
N GLU A 445 11.92 20.39 -12.41
CA GLU A 445 11.18 21.64 -12.59
C GLU A 445 11.66 22.49 -13.76
N THR A 446 12.77 22.13 -14.41
CA THR A 446 13.27 22.81 -15.60
C THR A 446 12.73 22.21 -16.91
N ASP A 447 12.10 21.03 -16.83
CA ASP A 447 11.56 20.32 -17.98
C ASP A 447 10.11 20.75 -18.26
N GLU A 448 9.73 20.89 -19.54
CA GLU A 448 8.32 21.07 -19.94
C GLU A 448 7.73 19.72 -20.37
N PRO A 449 6.99 19.05 -19.50
CA PRO A 449 6.53 17.68 -19.75
C PRO A 449 5.40 17.60 -20.79
N ALA A 450 4.74 18.71 -21.12
CA ALA A 450 3.71 18.72 -22.15
C ALA A 450 4.27 18.51 -23.56
N PHE A 451 5.58 18.59 -23.76
CA PHE A 451 6.20 18.26 -25.05
C PHE A 451 6.13 16.76 -25.36
N THR A 452 6.15 15.91 -24.34
CA THR A 452 6.10 14.45 -24.49
C THR A 452 4.73 13.88 -24.12
N GLN A 453 4.09 14.34 -23.03
CA GLN A 453 2.79 13.88 -22.53
C GLN A 453 1.73 15.00 -22.50
N PRO A 454 1.34 15.60 -23.65
CA PRO A 454 0.46 16.77 -23.67
C PRO A 454 -0.95 16.50 -23.08
N ILE A 455 -1.50 15.32 -23.36
CA ILE A 455 -2.83 14.93 -22.89
C ILE A 455 -2.84 14.72 -21.36
N LEU A 456 -1.85 14.00 -20.86
CA LEU A 456 -1.68 13.73 -19.43
C LEU A 456 -1.52 15.05 -18.65
N TYR A 457 -0.61 15.92 -19.08
CA TYR A 457 -0.36 17.18 -18.38
C TYR A 457 -1.48 18.22 -18.52
N LYS A 458 -2.33 18.11 -19.54
CA LYS A 458 -3.58 18.88 -19.58
C LYS A 458 -4.51 18.48 -18.42
N LYS A 459 -4.64 17.18 -18.13
CA LYS A 459 -5.42 16.68 -16.98
C LYS A 459 -4.78 17.13 -15.66
N ILE A 460 -3.47 16.90 -15.50
CA ILE A 460 -2.73 17.22 -14.29
C ILE A 460 -2.84 18.70 -13.92
N ARG A 461 -2.74 19.62 -14.89
CA ARG A 461 -2.84 21.06 -14.64
C ARG A 461 -4.20 21.50 -14.08
N SER A 462 -5.26 20.77 -14.40
CA SER A 462 -6.63 21.05 -13.92
C SER A 462 -7.00 20.24 -12.68
N HIS A 463 -6.18 19.27 -12.29
CA HIS A 463 -6.44 18.42 -11.13
C HIS A 463 -6.04 19.14 -9.83
N PRO A 464 -6.90 19.15 -8.78
CA PRO A 464 -6.54 19.72 -7.49
C PRO A 464 -5.39 18.96 -6.84
N SER A 465 -4.67 19.57 -5.90
CA SER A 465 -3.64 18.87 -5.14
C SER A 465 -4.28 17.86 -4.15
N PRO A 466 -3.54 16.81 -3.71
CA PRO A 466 -4.04 15.88 -2.68
C PRO A 466 -4.53 16.61 -1.41
N ARG A 467 -3.87 17.71 -1.02
CA ARG A 467 -4.32 18.58 0.06
C ARG A 467 -5.70 19.19 -0.21
N GLU A 468 -5.92 19.71 -1.42
CA GLU A 468 -7.19 20.32 -1.81
C GLU A 468 -8.31 19.30 -1.89
N VAL A 469 -8.04 18.11 -2.43
CA VAL A 469 -8.98 16.98 -2.47
C VAL A 469 -9.39 16.61 -1.04
N TRP A 470 -8.42 16.39 -0.16
CA TRP A 470 -8.67 16.00 1.22
C TRP A 470 -9.40 17.10 2.01
N GLY A 471 -8.94 18.35 1.90
CA GLY A 471 -9.58 19.49 2.55
C GLY A 471 -11.04 19.68 2.15
N SER A 472 -11.34 19.58 0.84
CA SER A 472 -12.71 19.66 0.31
C SER A 472 -13.60 18.52 0.85
N ARG A 473 -13.06 17.31 0.95
CA ARG A 473 -13.76 16.16 1.54
C ARG A 473 -14.09 16.41 3.01
N LEU A 474 -13.13 16.90 3.81
CA LEU A 474 -13.36 17.18 5.23
C LEU A 474 -14.35 18.31 5.47
N VAL A 475 -14.40 19.30 4.59
CA VAL A 475 -15.44 20.34 4.63
C VAL A 475 -16.82 19.74 4.34
N ALA A 476 -16.93 18.89 3.32
CA ALA A 476 -18.17 18.20 2.98
C ALA A 476 -18.68 17.26 4.10
N GLU A 477 -17.74 16.62 4.82
CA GLU A 477 -18.03 15.79 6.00
C GLU A 477 -18.32 16.60 7.28
N GLY A 478 -18.12 17.93 7.25
CA GLY A 478 -18.32 18.79 8.43
C GLY A 478 -17.24 18.69 9.51
N VAL A 479 -16.10 18.08 9.20
CA VAL A 479 -14.96 17.91 10.13
C VAL A 479 -14.19 19.21 10.32
N VAL A 480 -14.10 20.03 9.26
CA VAL A 480 -13.50 21.37 9.26
C VAL A 480 -14.35 22.34 8.44
N THR A 481 -14.16 23.65 8.64
CA THR A 481 -14.79 24.67 7.78
C THR A 481 -13.83 25.13 6.68
N GLU A 482 -14.34 25.76 5.63
CA GLU A 482 -13.51 26.36 4.57
C GLU A 482 -12.52 27.40 5.14
N GLU A 483 -12.97 28.19 6.13
CA GLU A 483 -12.14 29.19 6.81
C GLU A 483 -10.98 28.52 7.55
N GLN A 484 -11.23 27.38 8.22
CA GLN A 484 -10.17 26.63 8.90
C GLN A 484 -9.15 26.07 7.90
N VAL A 485 -9.58 25.51 6.77
CA VAL A 485 -8.68 25.02 5.72
C VAL A 485 -7.81 26.16 5.18
N LYS A 486 -8.41 27.34 4.90
CA LYS A 486 -7.69 28.54 4.44
C LYS A 486 -6.71 29.07 5.49
N GLN A 487 -7.09 29.02 6.78
CA GLN A 487 -6.23 29.50 7.86
C GLN A 487 -4.99 28.60 8.02
N ILE A 488 -5.16 27.27 8.02
CA ILE A 488 -4.04 26.32 8.10
C ILE A 488 -3.05 26.55 6.95
N ASP A 489 -3.55 26.78 5.74
CA ASP A 489 -2.73 27.07 4.56
C ASP A 489 -1.97 28.40 4.69
N ALA A 490 -2.66 29.45 5.14
CA ALA A 490 -2.07 30.76 5.37
C ALA A 490 -0.99 30.73 6.47
N ASP A 491 -1.24 29.99 7.55
CA ASP A 491 -0.28 29.84 8.65
C ASP A 491 0.99 29.11 8.20
N ALA A 492 0.85 28.05 7.40
CA ALA A 492 1.98 27.34 6.82
C ALA A 492 2.81 28.25 5.91
N ALA A 493 2.17 28.99 5.00
CA ALA A 493 2.83 29.92 4.10
C ALA A 493 3.56 31.03 4.88
N ALA A 494 2.90 31.64 5.87
CA ALA A 494 3.49 32.69 6.72
C ALA A 494 4.70 32.17 7.52
N ASN A 495 4.68 30.91 7.97
CA ASN A 495 5.78 30.30 8.66
C ASN A 495 7.03 30.19 7.76
N PHE A 496 6.89 29.74 6.51
CA PHE A 496 8.02 29.66 5.57
C PHE A 496 8.59 31.04 5.25
N ASP A 497 7.74 32.05 4.97
CA ASP A 497 8.15 33.42 4.69
C ASP A 497 8.89 34.03 5.91
N ARG A 498 8.42 33.79 7.14
CA ARG A 498 9.05 34.24 8.38
C ARG A 498 10.44 33.61 8.55
N ILE A 499 10.57 32.29 8.32
CA ILE A 499 11.85 31.59 8.45
C ILE A 499 12.86 32.10 7.41
N LEU A 500 12.44 32.26 6.15
CA LEU A 500 13.31 32.82 5.11
C LEU A 500 13.78 34.23 5.45
N THR A 501 12.88 35.08 5.97
CA THR A 501 13.21 36.45 6.37
C THR A 501 14.21 36.47 7.53
N ALA A 502 13.97 35.71 8.58
CA ALA A 502 14.85 35.61 9.73
C ALA A 502 16.24 35.02 9.38
N MET A 503 16.28 34.02 8.48
CA MET A 503 17.52 33.46 7.94
C MET A 503 18.32 34.53 7.16
N LYS A 504 17.66 35.30 6.29
CA LYS A 504 18.33 36.38 5.54
C LYS A 504 18.80 37.52 6.42
N ALA A 505 18.10 37.78 7.53
CA ALA A 505 18.53 38.78 8.55
C ALA A 505 19.66 38.27 9.45
N GLY A 506 20.05 36.99 9.37
CA GLY A 506 21.04 36.36 10.25
C GLY A 506 20.54 36.13 11.68
N GLU A 507 19.23 36.17 11.90
CA GLU A 507 18.60 35.92 13.21
C GLU A 507 18.46 34.43 13.53
N ILE A 508 18.40 33.60 12.50
CA ILE A 508 18.38 32.14 12.59
C ILE A 508 19.62 31.61 11.86
N HIS A 509 20.47 30.92 12.58
CA HIS A 509 21.56 30.14 12.01
C HIS A 509 21.20 28.66 12.07
N SER A 510 21.46 27.94 10.99
CA SER A 510 21.39 26.48 11.02
C SER A 510 22.34 25.99 12.12
N PRO A 511 21.91 25.09 13.03
CA PRO A 511 22.87 24.30 13.77
C PRO A 511 23.79 23.64 12.73
N GLU A 512 25.12 23.65 12.97
CA GLU A 512 26.10 23.00 12.09
C GLU A 512 25.64 21.54 11.87
N TYR A 513 24.88 21.31 10.80
CA TYR A 513 24.56 19.97 10.36
C TYR A 513 25.82 19.38 9.73
N ASN A 514 26.56 18.62 10.51
CA ASN A 514 27.73 17.90 10.04
C ASN A 514 27.33 16.42 9.82
N PRO A 515 27.08 16.00 8.57
CA PRO A 515 26.76 14.61 8.26
C PRO A 515 27.91 13.65 8.65
N ALA A 516 29.15 14.13 8.71
CA ALA A 516 30.29 13.33 9.16
C ALA A 516 30.28 13.12 10.69
N LYS A 517 29.83 14.09 11.50
CA LYS A 517 29.67 13.89 12.95
C LYS A 517 28.54 12.91 13.30
N ALA A 518 27.52 12.81 12.47
CA ALA A 518 26.49 11.78 12.63
C ALA A 518 27.06 10.37 12.39
N ALA A 519 28.04 10.23 11.48
CA ALA A 519 28.74 8.97 11.22
C ALA A 519 29.83 8.64 12.27
N GLU A 520 30.41 9.65 12.92
CA GLU A 520 31.47 9.47 13.95
C GLU A 520 30.90 9.14 15.34
N ALA A 521 29.69 9.59 15.66
CA ALA A 521 28.98 9.22 16.89
C ALA A 521 28.64 7.72 16.96
N ASP A 522 28.71 7.03 15.83
CA ASP A 522 28.42 5.60 15.70
C ASP A 522 29.68 4.70 15.86
N GLN A 523 30.88 5.30 16.09
CA GLN A 523 32.15 4.58 16.29
C GLN A 523 32.64 4.58 17.75
N SER A 524 31.90 5.19 18.65
CA SER A 524 32.16 5.20 20.10
C SER A 524 31.01 4.43 20.83
#